data_ed579577a34272b375bcb3fedf15afd4
#
_entry.id   ed579577a34272b375bcb3fedf15afd4
#
_cell.length_a   1.000
_cell.length_b   1.000
_cell.length_c   1.000
_cell.angle_alpha   90.00
_cell.angle_beta   90.00
_cell.angle_gamma   90.00
#
_symmetry.space_group_name_H-M   'P 1'
#
loop_
_entity.id
_entity.type
_entity.pdbx_description
1 polymer ?
#
loop_
_entity_poly.entity_id
_entity_poly.type
_entity_poly.pdbx_seq_one_letter_code
_entity_poly.pdbx_strand_id
1 'polypeptide(L)'
;MSSQATLGDDELFGEAAEEMRADVEEHLDAARAELPEPDDVWETDADNVLGVLNGLKSSLDVGEATEHLRQAKKWYVIGSRADAFEDADDLEAAITDLEELVETITEARDQVSELTGVMPQLRGELQEAVDAADEEEEEEEEEE
;
A
#
# COMPACT_ATOMS: atom_id res chain seq x y z
N MET A 1 -31.18 19.02 -40.89
CA MET A 1 -30.70 17.63 -40.69
C MET A 1 -29.37 17.52 -39.94
N SER A 2 -28.56 18.55 -39.94
CA SER A 2 -27.29 18.54 -39.18
C SER A 2 -27.48 18.54 -37.63
N SER A 3 -28.63 19.01 -37.14
CA SER A 3 -28.89 19.05 -35.69
C SER A 3 -29.19 17.66 -35.10
N GLN A 4 -29.71 16.70 -35.86
CA GLN A 4 -29.93 15.34 -35.36
C GLN A 4 -28.65 14.53 -35.28
N ALA A 5 -27.74 14.72 -36.21
CA ALA A 5 -26.41 14.09 -36.16
C ALA A 5 -25.60 14.62 -34.99
N THR A 6 -25.67 15.91 -34.66
CA THR A 6 -25.01 16.52 -33.51
C THR A 6 -25.53 15.97 -32.18
N LEU A 7 -26.86 15.78 -32.04
CA LEU A 7 -27.48 15.18 -30.86
C LEU A 7 -27.05 13.73 -30.66
N GLY A 8 -26.96 12.96 -31.74
CA GLY A 8 -26.50 11.57 -31.68
C GLY A 8 -25.02 11.49 -31.25
N ASP A 9 -24.19 12.39 -31.74
CA ASP A 9 -22.76 12.46 -31.36
C ASP A 9 -22.61 12.86 -29.88
N ASP A 10 -23.43 13.78 -29.38
CA ASP A 10 -23.43 14.20 -27.98
C ASP A 10 -23.85 13.06 -27.04
N GLU A 11 -24.86 12.27 -27.44
CA GLU A 11 -25.30 11.10 -26.69
C GLU A 11 -24.22 10.02 -26.65
N LEU A 12 -23.57 9.74 -27.78
CA LEU A 12 -22.48 8.78 -27.88
C LEU A 12 -21.28 9.23 -27.04
N PHE A 13 -20.97 10.52 -27.08
CA PHE A 13 -19.90 11.09 -26.25
C PHE A 13 -20.23 10.98 -24.75
N GLY A 14 -21.49 11.27 -24.38
CA GLY A 14 -21.95 11.14 -23.00
C GLY A 14 -21.88 9.70 -22.50
N GLU A 15 -22.29 8.72 -23.33
CA GLU A 15 -22.19 7.29 -22.97
C GLU A 15 -20.74 6.85 -22.82
N ALA A 16 -19.86 7.29 -23.73
CA ALA A 16 -18.43 6.98 -23.65
C ALA A 16 -17.79 7.60 -22.42
N ALA A 17 -18.18 8.82 -22.05
CA ALA A 17 -17.71 9.49 -20.84
C ALA A 17 -18.14 8.75 -19.57
N GLU A 18 -19.38 8.27 -19.52
CA GLU A 18 -19.88 7.47 -18.39
C GLU A 18 -19.16 6.15 -18.27
N GLU A 19 -18.85 5.49 -19.41
CA GLU A 19 -18.08 4.25 -19.42
C GLU A 19 -16.65 4.47 -18.94
N MET A 20 -16.01 5.56 -19.36
CA MET A 20 -14.64 5.89 -18.89
C MET A 20 -14.63 6.15 -17.39
N ARG A 21 -15.62 6.88 -16.88
CA ARG A 21 -15.76 7.11 -15.44
C ARG A 21 -15.97 5.80 -14.69
N ALA A 22 -16.82 4.93 -15.20
CA ALA A 22 -17.08 3.61 -14.62
C ALA A 22 -15.82 2.75 -14.63
N ASP A 23 -15.00 2.81 -15.70
CA ASP A 23 -13.74 2.09 -15.79
C ASP A 23 -12.74 2.59 -14.73
N VAL A 24 -12.64 3.92 -14.52
CA VAL A 24 -11.79 4.49 -13.47
C VAL A 24 -12.27 4.01 -12.09
N GLU A 25 -13.56 4.09 -11.82
CA GLU A 25 -14.14 3.66 -10.55
C GLU A 25 -13.96 2.15 -10.31
N GLU A 26 -14.10 1.34 -11.36
CA GLU A 26 -13.88 -0.12 -11.29
C GLU A 26 -12.43 -0.43 -10.90
N HIS A 27 -11.45 0.24 -11.53
CA HIS A 27 -10.03 0.05 -11.20
C HIS A 27 -9.70 0.56 -9.79
N LEU A 28 -10.33 1.65 -9.34
CA LEU A 28 -10.17 2.15 -7.98
C LEU A 28 -10.73 1.17 -6.95
N ASP A 29 -11.89 0.59 -7.21
CA ASP A 29 -12.51 -0.42 -6.34
C ASP A 29 -11.65 -1.69 -6.30
N ALA A 30 -11.13 -2.10 -7.45
CA ALA A 30 -10.22 -3.25 -7.54
C ALA A 30 -8.93 -3.00 -6.74
N ALA A 31 -8.38 -1.79 -6.82
CA ALA A 31 -7.20 -1.39 -6.03
C ALA A 31 -7.50 -1.45 -4.53
N ARG A 32 -8.65 -0.93 -4.10
CA ARG A 32 -9.08 -0.98 -2.70
C ARG A 32 -9.25 -2.41 -2.20
N ALA A 33 -9.76 -3.30 -3.05
CA ALA A 33 -9.96 -4.71 -2.71
C ALA A 33 -8.63 -5.44 -2.47
N GLU A 34 -7.54 -4.96 -3.07
CA GLU A 34 -6.20 -5.53 -2.89
C GLU A 34 -5.49 -5.03 -1.63
N LEU A 35 -6.00 -3.97 -1.00
CA LEU A 35 -5.38 -3.41 0.21
C LEU A 35 -5.56 -4.34 1.41
N PRO A 36 -4.57 -4.38 2.33
CA PRO A 36 -4.71 -5.17 3.54
C PRO A 36 -5.83 -4.64 4.44
N GLU A 37 -6.54 -5.54 5.09
CA GLU A 37 -7.55 -5.17 6.07
C GLU A 37 -6.86 -4.81 7.41
N PRO A 38 -7.38 -3.82 8.17
CA PRO A 38 -6.77 -3.45 9.44
C PRO A 38 -6.62 -4.62 10.41
N ASP A 39 -7.59 -5.49 10.48
CA ASP A 39 -7.57 -6.66 11.37
C ASP A 39 -6.42 -7.60 11.03
N ASP A 40 -6.13 -7.80 9.74
CA ASP A 40 -5.02 -8.65 9.29
C ASP A 40 -3.67 -8.09 9.72
N VAL A 41 -3.55 -6.76 9.77
CA VAL A 41 -2.33 -6.09 10.20
C VAL A 41 -2.20 -6.11 11.73
N TRP A 42 -3.29 -5.79 12.45
CA TRP A 42 -3.27 -5.64 13.90
C TRP A 42 -3.39 -6.96 14.67
N GLU A 43 -3.95 -7.99 14.07
CA GLU A 43 -4.16 -9.30 14.71
C GLU A 43 -3.09 -10.33 14.32
N THR A 44 -1.89 -9.88 14.04
CA THR A 44 -0.77 -10.78 13.76
C THR A 44 -0.45 -11.61 15.02
N ASP A 45 -0.61 -12.93 14.92
CA ASP A 45 -0.38 -13.86 16.02
C ASP A 45 0.90 -14.66 15.74
N ALA A 46 1.84 -14.59 16.67
CA ALA A 46 3.11 -15.30 16.57
C ALA A 46 3.76 -15.47 17.95
N ASP A 47 4.56 -16.51 18.10
CA ASP A 47 5.20 -16.86 19.37
C ASP A 47 6.42 -15.97 19.72
N ASN A 48 7.00 -15.28 18.74
CA ASN A 48 8.19 -14.47 18.97
C ASN A 48 8.19 -13.22 18.09
N VAL A 49 9.13 -12.30 18.37
CA VAL A 49 9.24 -11.00 17.69
C VAL A 49 9.44 -11.17 16.17
N LEU A 50 10.33 -12.07 15.76
CA LEU A 50 10.58 -12.28 14.33
C LEU A 50 9.33 -12.81 13.61
N GLY A 51 8.59 -13.71 14.25
CA GLY A 51 7.32 -14.20 13.71
C GLY A 51 6.30 -13.08 13.57
N VAL A 52 6.21 -12.19 14.56
CA VAL A 52 5.33 -11.00 14.50
C VAL A 52 5.75 -10.09 13.33
N LEU A 53 7.04 -9.81 13.20
CA LEU A 53 7.57 -8.94 12.14
C LEU A 53 7.34 -9.55 10.76
N ASN A 54 7.57 -10.84 10.60
CA ASN A 54 7.34 -11.54 9.32
C ASN A 54 5.84 -11.56 8.97
N GLY A 55 4.98 -11.80 9.94
CA GLY A 55 3.53 -11.77 9.77
C GLY A 55 3.04 -10.38 9.39
N LEU A 56 3.56 -9.36 10.06
CA LEU A 56 3.25 -7.96 9.76
C LEU A 56 3.69 -7.60 8.34
N LYS A 57 4.90 -7.96 7.94
CA LYS A 57 5.40 -7.73 6.58
C LYS A 57 4.50 -8.39 5.53
N SER A 58 4.07 -9.62 5.77
CA SER A 58 3.17 -10.34 4.87
C SER A 58 1.80 -9.67 4.79
N SER A 59 1.27 -9.18 5.92
CA SER A 59 -0.03 -8.51 5.93
C SER A 59 -0.01 -7.12 5.29
N LEU A 60 1.17 -6.50 5.15
CA LEU A 60 1.35 -5.19 4.50
C LEU A 60 1.58 -5.33 2.98
N ASP A 61 1.19 -6.43 2.39
CA ASP A 61 1.24 -6.64 0.94
C ASP A 61 0.06 -5.93 0.29
N VAL A 62 0.34 -5.08 -0.69
CA VAL A 62 -0.69 -4.35 -1.43
C VAL A 62 -1.17 -5.09 -2.69
N GLY A 63 -0.63 -6.30 -2.95
CA GLY A 63 -1.02 -7.13 -4.09
C GLY A 63 -0.88 -6.38 -5.41
N GLU A 64 -1.95 -6.35 -6.19
CA GLU A 64 -2.01 -5.68 -7.49
C GLU A 64 -2.58 -4.26 -7.41
N ALA A 65 -2.71 -3.68 -6.20
CA ALA A 65 -3.28 -2.33 -6.02
C ALA A 65 -2.57 -1.28 -6.87
N THR A 66 -1.24 -1.31 -6.93
CA THR A 66 -0.44 -0.38 -7.73
C THR A 66 -0.79 -0.48 -9.22
N GLU A 67 -0.97 -1.70 -9.73
CA GLU A 67 -1.34 -1.93 -11.13
C GLU A 67 -2.75 -1.39 -11.41
N HIS A 68 -3.70 -1.67 -10.55
CA HIS A 68 -5.08 -1.16 -10.69
C HIS A 68 -5.11 0.37 -10.62
N LEU A 69 -4.33 0.98 -9.73
CA LEU A 69 -4.21 2.44 -9.66
C LEU A 69 -3.61 3.03 -10.92
N ARG A 70 -2.61 2.38 -11.49
CA ARG A 70 -2.00 2.80 -12.75
C ARG A 70 -3.03 2.79 -13.87
N GLN A 71 -3.86 1.76 -13.96
CA GLN A 71 -4.94 1.67 -14.92
C GLN A 71 -6.00 2.74 -14.69
N ALA A 72 -6.41 2.96 -13.45
CA ALA A 72 -7.36 4.01 -13.10
C ALA A 72 -6.83 5.39 -13.53
N LYS A 73 -5.58 5.68 -13.23
CA LYS A 73 -4.92 6.94 -13.58
C LYS A 73 -4.83 7.13 -15.10
N LYS A 74 -4.50 6.06 -15.82
CA LYS A 74 -4.43 6.05 -17.28
C LYS A 74 -5.77 6.44 -17.89
N TRP A 75 -6.86 5.81 -17.48
CA TRP A 75 -8.19 6.10 -17.98
C TRP A 75 -8.66 7.50 -17.57
N TYR A 76 -8.32 7.94 -16.37
CA TYR A 76 -8.58 9.29 -15.89
C TYR A 76 -7.90 10.34 -16.78
N VAL A 77 -6.61 10.17 -17.09
CA VAL A 77 -5.85 11.10 -17.93
C VAL A 77 -6.43 11.13 -19.35
N ILE A 78 -6.74 9.98 -19.93
CA ILE A 78 -7.36 9.89 -21.26
C ILE A 78 -8.69 10.62 -21.28
N GLY A 79 -9.55 10.36 -20.31
CA GLY A 79 -10.86 11.00 -20.19
C GLY A 79 -10.76 12.51 -19.98
N SER A 80 -9.81 12.97 -19.17
CA SER A 80 -9.58 14.39 -18.90
C SER A 80 -9.10 15.13 -20.14
N ARG A 81 -8.20 14.52 -20.92
CA ARG A 81 -7.71 15.10 -22.18
C ARG A 81 -8.77 15.18 -23.25
N ALA A 82 -9.72 14.26 -23.21
CA ALA A 82 -10.86 14.22 -24.14
C ALA A 82 -12.04 15.10 -23.67
N ASP A 83 -11.90 15.80 -22.54
CA ASP A 83 -12.97 16.56 -21.87
C ASP A 83 -14.23 15.69 -21.61
N ALA A 84 -14.01 14.40 -21.34
CA ALA A 84 -15.09 13.43 -21.11
C ALA A 84 -15.74 13.60 -19.73
N PHE A 85 -15.04 14.24 -18.79
CA PHE A 85 -15.53 14.43 -17.41
C PHE A 85 -15.91 15.88 -17.18
N GLU A 86 -17.16 16.12 -16.76
CA GLU A 86 -17.62 17.47 -16.40
C GLU A 86 -17.13 17.87 -15.01
N ASP A 87 -17.07 16.93 -14.08
CA ASP A 87 -16.57 17.13 -12.72
C ASP A 87 -15.83 15.88 -12.29
N ALA A 88 -14.53 15.91 -12.44
CA ALA A 88 -13.65 14.78 -12.16
C ALA A 88 -12.77 15.01 -10.92
N ASP A 89 -13.03 16.09 -10.15
CA ASP A 89 -12.26 16.40 -8.94
C ASP A 89 -12.36 15.26 -7.93
N ASP A 90 -13.51 14.60 -7.83
CA ASP A 90 -13.72 13.44 -6.95
C ASP A 90 -12.87 12.24 -7.37
N LEU A 91 -12.73 11.99 -8.67
CA LEU A 91 -11.90 10.90 -9.20
C LEU A 91 -10.42 11.19 -8.98
N GLU A 92 -10.00 12.41 -9.23
CA GLU A 92 -8.60 12.85 -9.00
C GLU A 92 -8.24 12.70 -7.54
N ALA A 93 -9.09 13.18 -6.64
CA ALA A 93 -8.89 13.06 -5.20
C ALA A 93 -8.82 11.59 -4.76
N ALA A 94 -9.70 10.74 -5.28
CA ALA A 94 -9.71 9.31 -4.95
C ALA A 94 -8.42 8.60 -5.42
N ILE A 95 -7.93 8.92 -6.61
CA ILE A 95 -6.68 8.38 -7.14
C ILE A 95 -5.50 8.82 -6.26
N THR A 96 -5.42 10.12 -5.95
CA THR A 96 -4.34 10.69 -5.14
C THR A 96 -4.35 10.09 -3.73
N ASP A 97 -5.51 9.98 -3.10
CA ASP A 97 -5.66 9.40 -1.76
C ASP A 97 -5.19 7.94 -1.72
N LEU A 98 -5.55 7.15 -2.74
CA LEU A 98 -5.13 5.76 -2.84
C LEU A 98 -3.64 5.62 -3.14
N GLU A 99 -3.08 6.48 -3.97
CA GLU A 99 -1.63 6.51 -4.24
C GLU A 99 -0.85 6.79 -2.96
N GLU A 100 -1.28 7.77 -2.18
CA GLU A 100 -0.67 8.11 -0.90
C GLU A 100 -0.79 6.97 0.11
N LEU A 101 -1.94 6.31 0.16
CA LEU A 101 -2.16 5.18 1.06
C LEU A 101 -1.27 3.99 0.68
N VAL A 102 -1.19 3.64 -0.59
CA VAL A 102 -0.31 2.56 -1.08
C VAL A 102 1.15 2.87 -0.77
N GLU A 103 1.56 4.11 -0.95
CA GLU A 103 2.92 4.57 -0.61
C GLU A 103 3.20 4.41 0.89
N THR A 104 2.26 4.82 1.73
CA THR A 104 2.37 4.68 3.19
C THR A 104 2.50 3.21 3.60
N ILE A 105 1.69 2.33 3.01
CA ILE A 105 1.76 0.88 3.28
C ILE A 105 3.13 0.32 2.85
N THR A 106 3.61 0.71 1.68
CA THR A 106 4.90 0.27 1.15
C THR A 106 6.05 0.74 2.04
N GLU A 107 6.03 1.99 2.50
CA GLU A 107 7.02 2.53 3.44
C GLU A 107 7.00 1.76 4.77
N ALA A 108 5.83 1.48 5.30
CA ALA A 108 5.68 0.69 6.53
C ALA A 108 6.27 -0.70 6.35
N ARG A 109 6.00 -1.35 5.22
CA ARG A 109 6.55 -2.66 4.89
C ARG A 109 8.08 -2.63 4.81
N ASP A 110 8.64 -1.60 4.19
CA ASP A 110 10.10 -1.41 4.09
C ASP A 110 10.72 -1.22 5.46
N GLN A 111 10.10 -0.44 6.33
CA GLN A 111 10.56 -0.24 7.72
C GLN A 111 10.53 -1.54 8.51
N VAL A 112 9.48 -2.35 8.34
CA VAL A 112 9.38 -3.68 8.97
C VAL A 112 10.50 -4.59 8.45
N SER A 113 10.79 -4.54 7.14
CA SER A 113 11.88 -5.32 6.54
C SER A 113 13.25 -4.93 7.13
N GLU A 114 13.50 -3.64 7.29
CA GLU A 114 14.73 -3.12 7.90
C GLU A 114 14.83 -3.58 9.35
N LEU A 115 13.75 -3.46 10.12
CA LEU A 115 13.69 -3.90 11.50
C LEU A 115 13.91 -5.40 11.61
N THR A 116 13.32 -6.19 10.72
CA THR A 116 13.50 -7.64 10.68
C THR A 116 14.97 -8.01 10.47
N GLY A 117 15.70 -7.25 9.65
CA GLY A 117 17.14 -7.45 9.43
C GLY A 117 18.01 -7.03 10.61
N VAL A 118 17.60 -5.98 11.33
CA VAL A 118 18.36 -5.43 12.47
C VAL A 118 18.16 -6.26 13.74
N MET A 119 16.97 -6.83 13.96
CA MET A 119 16.64 -7.51 15.23
C MET A 119 17.57 -8.71 15.55
N PRO A 120 17.89 -9.61 14.61
CA PRO A 120 18.84 -10.69 14.91
C PRO A 120 20.25 -10.18 15.26
N GLN A 121 20.71 -9.13 14.61
CA GLN A 121 21.98 -8.49 14.89
C GLN A 121 21.99 -7.90 16.30
N LEU A 122 20.93 -7.19 16.66
CA LEU A 122 20.76 -6.62 18.01
C LEU A 122 20.75 -7.72 19.06
N ARG A 123 20.07 -8.83 18.79
CA ARG A 123 20.02 -9.97 19.69
C ARG A 123 21.44 -10.52 19.94
N GLY A 124 22.25 -10.65 18.88
CA GLY A 124 23.65 -11.10 19.00
C GLY A 124 24.49 -10.15 19.85
N GLU A 125 24.36 -8.84 19.62
CA GLU A 125 25.06 -7.82 20.38
C GLU A 125 24.66 -7.81 21.85
N LEU A 126 23.38 -7.95 22.14
CA LEU A 126 22.87 -8.06 23.51
C LEU A 126 23.39 -9.31 24.21
N GLN A 127 23.43 -10.45 23.51
CA GLN A 127 23.95 -11.71 24.04
C GLN A 127 25.43 -11.56 24.41
N GLU A 128 26.24 -10.97 23.53
CA GLU A 128 27.66 -10.71 23.79
C GLU A 128 27.87 -9.80 25.00
N ALA A 129 27.03 -8.76 25.14
CA ALA A 129 27.13 -7.84 26.28
C ALA A 129 26.75 -8.54 27.60
N VAL A 130 25.74 -9.38 27.59
CA VAL A 130 25.33 -10.16 28.76
C VAL A 130 26.41 -11.17 29.14
N ASP A 131 26.99 -11.89 28.19
CA ASP A 131 28.03 -12.88 28.41
C ASP A 131 29.30 -12.20 28.97
N ALA A 132 29.66 -11.03 28.46
CA ALA A 132 30.78 -10.24 28.96
C ALA A 132 30.60 -9.78 30.42
N ALA A 133 29.35 -9.38 30.77
CA ALA A 133 29.01 -9.00 32.15
C ALA A 133 29.07 -10.20 33.09
N ASP A 134 28.60 -11.38 32.65
CA ASP A 134 28.66 -12.62 33.43
C ASP A 134 30.14 -13.05 33.66
N GLU A 135 31.00 -12.92 32.66
CA GLU A 135 32.43 -13.22 32.77
C GLU A 135 33.12 -12.29 33.78
N GLU A 136 32.78 -11.01 33.78
CA GLU A 136 33.29 -10.03 34.75
C GLU A 136 32.88 -10.37 36.19
N GLU A 137 31.62 -10.79 36.38
CA GLU A 137 31.11 -11.23 37.69
C GLU A 137 31.81 -12.48 38.18
N GLU A 138 32.09 -13.46 37.33
CA GLU A 138 32.83 -14.68 37.64
C GLU A 138 34.27 -14.38 38.04
N GLU A 139 34.95 -13.45 37.32
CA GLU A 139 36.29 -13.03 37.63
C GLU A 139 36.37 -12.32 39.00
N GLU A 140 35.38 -11.48 39.33
CA GLU A 140 35.31 -10.82 40.66
C GLU A 140 35.07 -11.82 41.76
N GLU A 141 34.27 -12.85 41.58
CA GLU A 141 34.03 -13.93 42.55
C GLU A 141 35.30 -14.79 42.76
N GLU A 142 36.09 -15.03 41.72
CA GLU A 142 37.33 -15.80 41.80
C GLU A 142 38.46 -15.02 42.54
N GLU A 143 38.46 -13.69 42.47
CA GLU A 143 39.42 -12.84 43.16
C GLU A 143 39.18 -12.75 44.69
N GLU A 144 38.00 -13.06 45.17
CA GLU A 144 37.67 -13.12 46.59
C GLU A 144 38.03 -14.48 47.21
#